data_c34a1c76ccf85d77b087d2634563cce0
#
_entry.id   c34a1c76ccf85d77b087d2634563cce0
#
_cell.length_a   1.000
_cell.length_b   1.000
_cell.length_c   1.000
_cell.angle_alpha   90.00
_cell.angle_beta   90.00
_cell.angle_gamma   90.00
#
_symmetry.space_group_name_H-M   'P 1'
#
loop_
_entity.id
_entity.type
_entity.pdbx_description
1 polymer ?
#
loop_
_entity_poly.entity_id
_entity_poly.type
_entity_poly.pdbx_seq_one_letter_code
_entity_poly.pdbx_strand_id
1 'polypeptide(L)'
;MSQTTKRALEASLKKLLLEKPLNKITINDITEDCGVNRMTFYYHFKDIYDLVDWILMEDAAKTMEGCQSFDTWTEAFLDILHQIRDNKALVLNVYRSVGREQVEQYLYKLLDPMLKEFADRECRDITVQDDDKQFVVDFYKYALVGVVLEWIRRDMKTEPAVMVERMGRMLQGDLRRALCRLASNKIHLEQDVNRKNDTKFYHNPRRDGFSITALFLFMVTCGIEW
;
A
#
# COMPACT_ATOMS: atom_id res chain seq x y z
N MET A 1 24.91 5.48 -19.37
CA MET A 1 24.20 4.72 -20.43
C MET A 1 22.97 3.96 -19.93
N SER A 2 23.00 3.31 -18.76
CA SER A 2 21.88 2.49 -18.26
C SER A 2 20.53 3.24 -18.08
N GLN A 3 20.54 4.45 -17.52
CA GLN A 3 19.30 5.21 -17.26
C GLN A 3 18.64 5.74 -18.55
N THR A 4 19.42 6.18 -19.51
CA THR A 4 18.89 6.68 -20.80
C THR A 4 18.12 5.59 -21.54
N THR A 5 18.64 4.35 -21.54
CA THR A 5 17.97 3.22 -22.18
C THR A 5 16.67 2.86 -21.47
N LYS A 6 16.68 2.83 -20.13
CA LYS A 6 15.44 2.60 -19.34
C LYS A 6 14.37 3.65 -19.64
N ARG A 7 14.77 4.93 -19.75
CA ARG A 7 13.85 6.02 -20.12
C ARG A 7 13.30 5.92 -21.54
N ALA A 8 14.12 5.43 -22.49
CA ALA A 8 13.64 5.19 -23.86
C ALA A 8 12.59 4.06 -23.90
N LEU A 9 12.84 2.97 -23.16
CA LEU A 9 11.89 1.85 -23.02
C LEU A 9 10.59 2.27 -22.33
N GLU A 10 10.68 3.11 -21.29
CA GLU A 10 9.53 3.71 -20.61
C GLU A 10 8.69 4.57 -21.56
N ALA A 11 9.32 5.49 -22.27
CA ALA A 11 8.63 6.39 -23.21
C ALA A 11 7.91 5.60 -24.31
N SER A 12 8.56 4.58 -24.85
CA SER A 12 7.97 3.68 -25.86
C SER A 12 6.77 2.92 -25.28
N LEU A 13 6.90 2.32 -24.10
CA LEU A 13 5.78 1.62 -23.47
C LEU A 13 4.60 2.55 -23.18
N LYS A 14 4.85 3.74 -22.60
CA LYS A 14 3.79 4.73 -22.34
C LYS A 14 3.05 5.14 -23.62
N LYS A 15 3.77 5.33 -24.72
CA LYS A 15 3.19 5.62 -26.05
C LYS A 15 2.31 4.47 -26.54
N LEU A 16 2.83 3.25 -26.55
CA LEU A 16 2.09 2.07 -27.02
C LEU A 16 0.83 1.76 -26.17
N LEU A 17 0.85 2.09 -24.88
CA LEU A 17 -0.32 1.92 -23.98
C LEU A 17 -1.48 2.87 -24.33
N LEU A 18 -1.23 3.95 -25.04
CA LEU A 18 -2.30 4.82 -25.57
C LEU A 18 -3.00 4.21 -26.79
N GLU A 19 -2.31 3.33 -27.52
CA GLU A 19 -2.79 2.73 -28.76
C GLU A 19 -3.43 1.35 -28.57
N LYS A 20 -2.87 0.54 -27.67
CA LYS A 20 -3.33 -0.85 -27.47
C LYS A 20 -3.20 -1.30 -26.00
N PRO A 21 -3.99 -2.32 -25.60
CA PRO A 21 -3.91 -2.90 -24.24
C PRO A 21 -2.54 -3.52 -23.97
N LEU A 22 -2.07 -3.47 -22.69
CA LEU A 22 -0.78 -3.99 -22.26
C LEU A 22 -0.55 -5.46 -22.68
N ASN A 23 -1.59 -6.30 -22.57
CA ASN A 23 -1.53 -7.72 -22.96
C ASN A 23 -1.39 -7.95 -24.48
N LYS A 24 -1.46 -6.91 -25.30
CA LYS A 24 -1.21 -6.94 -26.76
C LYS A 24 0.11 -6.26 -27.13
N ILE A 25 0.83 -5.71 -26.16
CA ILE A 25 2.16 -5.14 -26.37
C ILE A 25 3.20 -6.24 -26.20
N THR A 26 4.11 -6.34 -27.14
CA THR A 26 5.25 -7.26 -27.08
C THR A 26 6.56 -6.52 -26.82
N ILE A 27 7.56 -7.25 -26.34
CA ILE A 27 8.91 -6.68 -26.19
C ILE A 27 9.44 -6.17 -27.52
N ASN A 28 9.12 -6.84 -28.64
CA ASN A 28 9.52 -6.39 -29.97
C ASN A 28 8.89 -5.03 -30.29
N ASP A 29 7.60 -4.84 -30.03
CA ASP A 29 6.94 -3.54 -30.26
C ASP A 29 7.69 -2.40 -29.55
N ILE A 30 8.05 -2.62 -28.27
CA ILE A 30 8.75 -1.62 -27.45
C ILE A 30 10.15 -1.34 -28.00
N THR A 31 10.91 -2.40 -28.31
CA THR A 31 12.30 -2.28 -28.75
C THR A 31 12.42 -1.70 -30.18
N GLU A 32 11.50 -2.03 -31.05
CA GLU A 32 11.42 -1.45 -32.40
C GLU A 32 11.06 0.04 -32.34
N ASP A 33 10.07 0.42 -31.51
CA ASP A 33 9.64 1.82 -31.37
C ASP A 33 10.76 2.72 -30.82
N CYS A 34 11.57 2.24 -29.87
CA CYS A 34 12.67 3.03 -29.31
C CYS A 34 14.05 2.75 -29.93
N GLY A 35 14.11 1.91 -30.97
CA GLY A 35 15.35 1.65 -31.74
C GLY A 35 16.44 0.90 -30.96
N VAL A 36 16.08 0.08 -29.96
CA VAL A 36 17.03 -0.74 -29.20
C VAL A 36 16.91 -2.24 -29.55
N ASN A 37 17.95 -3.00 -29.25
CA ASN A 37 17.94 -4.44 -29.45
C ASN A 37 17.14 -5.14 -28.32
N ARG A 38 16.43 -6.23 -28.66
CA ARG A 38 15.73 -7.09 -27.69
C ARG A 38 16.62 -7.59 -26.55
N MET A 39 17.89 -7.88 -26.81
CA MET A 39 18.85 -8.26 -25.76
C MET A 39 19.11 -7.10 -24.79
N THR A 40 19.06 -5.87 -25.27
CA THR A 40 19.18 -4.65 -24.43
C THR A 40 17.98 -4.55 -23.48
N PHE A 41 16.76 -4.91 -23.93
CA PHE A 41 15.61 -4.99 -23.04
C PHE A 41 15.86 -5.98 -21.91
N TYR A 42 16.25 -7.23 -22.22
CA TYR A 42 16.49 -8.27 -21.21
C TYR A 42 17.67 -8.00 -20.29
N TYR A 43 18.60 -7.14 -20.70
CA TYR A 43 19.66 -6.66 -19.82
C TYR A 43 19.11 -5.80 -18.65
N HIS A 44 17.98 -5.11 -18.87
CA HIS A 44 17.41 -4.18 -17.91
C HIS A 44 16.18 -4.72 -17.20
N PHE A 45 15.36 -5.52 -17.89
CA PHE A 45 14.06 -5.97 -17.40
C PHE A 45 13.81 -7.43 -17.79
N LYS A 46 13.25 -8.18 -16.85
CA LYS A 46 12.90 -9.59 -17.05
C LYS A 46 11.77 -9.75 -18.09
N ASP A 47 10.76 -8.89 -18.00
CA ASP A 47 9.59 -8.87 -18.86
C ASP A 47 8.95 -7.46 -18.88
N ILE A 48 7.82 -7.31 -19.59
CA ILE A 48 7.12 -6.03 -19.69
C ILE A 48 6.55 -5.60 -18.33
N TYR A 49 6.15 -6.53 -17.48
CA TYR A 49 5.60 -6.21 -16.17
C TYR A 49 6.68 -5.67 -15.23
N ASP A 50 7.90 -6.19 -15.31
CA ASP A 50 9.07 -5.64 -14.59
C ASP A 50 9.39 -4.21 -15.03
N LEU A 51 9.24 -3.89 -16.32
CA LEU A 51 9.34 -2.51 -16.83
C LEU A 51 8.20 -1.62 -16.27
N VAL A 52 6.96 -2.13 -16.23
CA VAL A 52 5.83 -1.41 -15.64
C VAL A 52 6.08 -1.13 -14.16
N ASP A 53 6.49 -2.14 -13.40
CA ASP A 53 6.81 -2.00 -11.97
C ASP A 53 7.89 -0.93 -11.75
N TRP A 54 8.95 -0.96 -12.56
CA TRP A 54 10.02 0.04 -12.47
C TRP A 54 9.53 1.47 -12.77
N ILE A 55 8.71 1.66 -13.82
CA ILE A 55 8.14 2.98 -14.17
C ILE A 55 7.34 3.54 -13.01
N LEU A 56 6.44 2.73 -12.47
CA LEU A 56 5.56 3.13 -11.40
C LEU A 56 6.33 3.45 -10.11
N MET A 57 7.35 2.66 -9.76
CA MET A 57 8.19 2.92 -8.58
C MET A 57 9.04 4.19 -8.73
N GLU A 58 9.60 4.44 -9.91
CA GLU A 58 10.38 5.66 -10.19
C GLU A 58 9.53 6.93 -10.13
N ASP A 59 8.34 6.90 -10.74
CA ASP A 59 7.45 8.06 -10.77
C ASP A 59 6.94 8.38 -9.34
N ALA A 60 6.58 7.36 -8.57
CA ALA A 60 6.15 7.53 -7.19
C ALA A 60 7.29 7.97 -6.26
N ALA A 61 8.48 7.38 -6.38
CA ALA A 61 9.63 7.75 -5.57
C ALA A 61 9.97 9.24 -5.71
N LYS A 62 9.93 9.78 -6.93
CA LYS A 62 10.15 11.21 -7.19
C LYS A 62 9.11 12.10 -6.51
N THR A 63 7.84 11.69 -6.56
CA THR A 63 6.75 12.47 -5.94
C THR A 63 6.83 12.43 -4.43
N MET A 64 7.32 11.32 -3.86
CA MET A 64 7.48 11.15 -2.41
C MET A 64 8.81 11.67 -1.88
N GLU A 65 9.73 12.09 -2.74
CA GLU A 65 11.02 12.65 -2.33
C GLU A 65 10.82 13.92 -1.51
N GLY A 66 11.38 13.95 -0.29
CA GLY A 66 11.26 15.09 0.62
C GLY A 66 10.03 15.08 1.54
N CYS A 67 9.17 14.06 1.50
CA CYS A 67 8.06 13.93 2.44
C CYS A 67 8.57 13.67 3.87
N GLN A 68 8.55 14.69 4.72
CA GLN A 68 9.09 14.62 6.09
C GLN A 68 8.03 14.81 7.19
N SER A 69 6.80 15.18 6.84
CA SER A 69 5.72 15.42 7.78
C SER A 69 4.41 14.84 7.26
N PHE A 70 3.38 14.82 8.12
CA PHE A 70 2.03 14.42 7.69
C PHE A 70 1.49 15.36 6.61
N ASP A 71 1.74 16.67 6.73
CA ASP A 71 1.24 17.65 5.77
C ASP A 71 1.91 17.46 4.40
N THR A 72 3.25 17.33 4.34
CA THR A 72 3.99 17.08 3.10
C THR A 72 3.63 15.73 2.49
N TRP A 73 3.34 14.71 3.30
CA TRP A 73 2.82 13.44 2.81
C TRP A 73 1.44 13.59 2.18
N THR A 74 0.55 14.36 2.82
CA THR A 74 -0.80 14.58 2.31
C THR A 74 -0.78 15.30 0.94
N GLU A 75 0.10 16.29 0.78
CA GLU A 75 0.33 16.99 -0.48
C GLU A 75 0.87 16.04 -1.56
N ALA A 76 1.93 15.28 -1.27
CA ALA A 76 2.49 14.32 -2.23
C ALA A 76 1.50 13.22 -2.61
N PHE A 77 0.69 12.75 -1.66
CA PHE A 77 -0.34 11.76 -1.94
C PHE A 77 -1.44 12.33 -2.85
N LEU A 78 -1.83 13.58 -2.64
CA LEU A 78 -2.75 14.30 -3.52
C LEU A 78 -2.19 14.41 -4.95
N ASP A 79 -0.91 14.75 -5.09
CA ASP A 79 -0.24 14.84 -6.40
C ASP A 79 -0.20 13.48 -7.11
N ILE A 80 0.07 12.39 -6.38
CA ILE A 80 0.00 11.02 -6.94
C ILE A 80 -1.40 10.72 -7.45
N LEU A 81 -2.45 11.03 -6.70
CA LEU A 81 -3.82 10.78 -7.13
C LEU A 81 -4.23 11.65 -8.33
N HIS A 82 -3.74 12.89 -8.41
CA HIS A 82 -3.92 13.73 -9.60
C HIS A 82 -3.23 13.11 -10.81
N GLN A 83 -1.97 12.68 -10.70
CA GLN A 83 -1.23 12.01 -11.78
C GLN A 83 -1.95 10.73 -12.25
N ILE A 84 -2.47 9.92 -11.32
CA ILE A 84 -3.27 8.73 -11.64
C ILE A 84 -4.52 9.13 -12.45
N ARG A 85 -5.23 10.17 -12.03
CA ARG A 85 -6.44 10.65 -12.70
C ARG A 85 -6.15 11.27 -14.07
N ASP A 86 -5.11 12.07 -14.17
CA ASP A 86 -4.71 12.72 -15.44
C ASP A 86 -4.28 11.69 -16.48
N ASN A 87 -3.75 10.55 -16.03
CA ASN A 87 -3.40 9.41 -16.87
C ASN A 87 -4.45 8.29 -16.83
N LYS A 88 -5.71 8.61 -16.56
CA LYS A 88 -6.81 7.65 -16.33
C LYS A 88 -6.88 6.54 -17.37
N ALA A 89 -6.79 6.86 -18.67
CA ALA A 89 -6.89 5.87 -19.73
C ALA A 89 -5.77 4.83 -19.64
N LEU A 90 -4.55 5.28 -19.38
CA LEU A 90 -3.37 4.44 -19.20
C LEU A 90 -3.50 3.57 -17.92
N VAL A 91 -3.86 4.18 -16.80
CA VAL A 91 -4.03 3.48 -15.52
C VAL A 91 -5.09 2.38 -15.61
N LEU A 92 -6.24 2.68 -16.22
CA LEU A 92 -7.31 1.69 -16.43
C LEU A 92 -6.90 0.58 -17.39
N ASN A 93 -6.10 0.91 -18.42
CA ASN A 93 -5.54 -0.08 -19.33
C ASN A 93 -4.61 -1.06 -18.57
N VAL A 94 -3.67 -0.54 -17.79
CA VAL A 94 -2.76 -1.36 -16.96
C VAL A 94 -3.57 -2.18 -15.95
N TYR A 95 -4.45 -1.54 -15.17
CA TYR A 95 -5.28 -2.21 -14.16
C TYR A 95 -6.08 -3.39 -14.71
N ARG A 96 -6.69 -3.23 -15.90
CA ARG A 96 -7.45 -4.30 -16.56
C ARG A 96 -6.57 -5.40 -17.15
N SER A 97 -5.33 -5.07 -17.51
CA SER A 97 -4.39 -6.02 -18.17
C SER A 97 -3.59 -6.85 -17.18
N VAL A 98 -3.12 -6.26 -16.07
CA VAL A 98 -2.32 -6.96 -15.05
C VAL A 98 -3.17 -7.58 -13.95
N GLY A 99 -4.41 -7.10 -13.79
CA GLY A 99 -5.31 -7.53 -12.73
C GLY A 99 -5.08 -6.81 -11.39
N ARG A 100 -6.08 -6.94 -10.53
CA ARG A 100 -6.11 -6.26 -9.22
C ARG A 100 -4.92 -6.63 -8.33
N GLU A 101 -4.62 -7.92 -8.23
CA GLU A 101 -3.58 -8.44 -7.33
C GLU A 101 -2.20 -7.84 -7.61
N GLN A 102 -1.82 -7.72 -8.89
CA GLN A 102 -0.54 -7.13 -9.28
C GLN A 102 -0.46 -5.65 -8.90
N VAL A 103 -1.52 -4.89 -9.16
CA VAL A 103 -1.59 -3.46 -8.79
C VAL A 103 -1.57 -3.29 -7.27
N GLU A 104 -2.24 -4.17 -6.53
CA GLU A 104 -2.26 -4.20 -5.08
C GLU A 104 -0.85 -4.42 -4.50
N GLN A 105 -0.13 -5.43 -4.98
CA GLN A 105 1.25 -5.70 -4.58
C GLN A 105 2.19 -4.53 -4.87
N TYR A 106 1.99 -3.87 -6.00
CA TYR A 106 2.72 -2.67 -6.34
C TYR A 106 2.47 -1.53 -5.33
N LEU A 107 1.21 -1.23 -5.02
CA LEU A 107 0.85 -0.19 -4.05
C LEU A 107 1.36 -0.52 -2.64
N TYR A 108 1.41 -1.80 -2.24
CA TYR A 108 2.01 -2.21 -0.98
C TYR A 108 3.51 -1.90 -0.94
N LYS A 109 4.26 -2.23 -1.98
CA LYS A 109 5.70 -1.92 -2.08
C LYS A 109 5.97 -0.42 -1.99
N LEU A 110 5.09 0.40 -2.55
CA LEU A 110 5.20 1.85 -2.53
C LEU A 110 4.95 2.43 -1.13
N LEU A 111 3.88 1.99 -0.46
CA LEU A 111 3.44 2.57 0.81
C LEU A 111 4.19 2.03 2.03
N ASP A 112 4.70 0.79 1.97
CA ASP A 112 5.33 0.12 3.11
C ASP A 112 6.53 0.89 3.70
N PRO A 113 7.55 1.30 2.93
CA PRO A 113 8.69 2.03 3.47
C PRO A 113 8.29 3.39 4.05
N MET A 114 7.34 4.07 3.43
CA MET A 114 6.85 5.36 3.86
C MET A 114 6.09 5.27 5.20
N LEU A 115 5.17 4.32 5.31
CA LEU A 115 4.41 4.13 6.54
C LEU A 115 5.30 3.65 7.69
N LYS A 116 6.33 2.83 7.41
CA LYS A 116 7.35 2.44 8.39
C LYS A 116 8.12 3.64 8.92
N GLU A 117 8.64 4.48 8.03
CA GLU A 117 9.35 5.69 8.42
C GLU A 117 8.46 6.62 9.26
N PHE A 118 7.19 6.74 8.89
CA PHE A 118 6.22 7.54 9.64
C PHE A 118 5.97 6.94 11.03
N ALA A 119 5.79 5.61 11.14
CA ALA A 119 5.63 4.92 12.40
C ALA A 119 6.87 5.05 13.29
N ASP A 120 8.08 4.96 12.74
CA ASP A 120 9.33 5.13 13.47
C ASP A 120 9.47 6.55 14.06
N ARG A 121 9.03 7.56 13.34
CA ARG A 121 8.99 8.94 13.84
C ARG A 121 8.01 9.11 15.00
N GLU A 122 6.82 8.53 14.88
CA GLU A 122 5.78 8.60 15.90
C GLU A 122 6.12 7.78 17.17
N CYS A 123 7.07 6.83 17.06
CA CYS A 123 7.53 6.00 18.18
C CYS A 123 8.78 6.52 18.89
N ARG A 124 9.32 7.70 18.56
CA ARG A 124 10.62 8.17 19.10
C ARG A 124 10.65 8.25 20.63
N ASP A 125 9.54 8.54 21.24
CA ASP A 125 9.38 8.74 22.69
C ASP A 125 8.55 7.62 23.37
N ILE A 126 8.20 6.58 22.65
CA ILE A 126 7.47 5.42 23.16
C ILE A 126 8.12 4.11 22.72
N THR A 127 8.06 3.10 23.58
CA THR A 127 8.58 1.77 23.24
C THR A 127 7.43 0.90 22.75
N VAL A 128 7.44 0.56 21.46
CA VAL A 128 6.50 -0.35 20.81
C VAL A 128 7.27 -1.55 20.30
N GLN A 129 6.72 -2.76 20.40
CA GLN A 129 7.37 -3.95 19.81
C GLN A 129 7.33 -3.89 18.30
N ASP A 130 8.33 -4.48 17.66
CA ASP A 130 8.45 -4.45 16.19
C ASP A 130 7.25 -5.13 15.52
N ASP A 131 6.74 -6.24 16.08
CA ASP A 131 5.55 -6.93 15.57
C ASP A 131 4.29 -6.06 15.67
N ASP A 132 4.10 -5.36 16.80
CA ASP A 132 2.96 -4.45 16.99
C ASP A 132 3.05 -3.23 16.06
N LYS A 133 4.26 -2.69 15.91
CA LYS A 133 4.52 -1.59 14.97
C LYS A 133 4.25 -2.02 13.53
N GLN A 134 4.74 -3.21 13.13
CA GLN A 134 4.48 -3.75 11.80
C GLN A 134 2.99 -3.98 11.56
N PHE A 135 2.27 -4.50 12.55
CA PHE A 135 0.82 -4.71 12.47
C PHE A 135 0.07 -3.39 12.21
N VAL A 136 0.43 -2.31 12.92
CA VAL A 136 -0.16 -0.98 12.70
C VAL A 136 0.14 -0.48 11.28
N VAL A 137 1.39 -0.60 10.83
CA VAL A 137 1.80 -0.22 9.47
C VAL A 137 0.98 -0.99 8.43
N ASP A 138 0.84 -2.30 8.58
CA ASP A 138 0.09 -3.15 7.65
C ASP A 138 -1.40 -2.78 7.64
N PHE A 139 -2.01 -2.53 8.79
CA PHE A 139 -3.40 -2.10 8.89
C PHE A 139 -3.67 -0.83 8.08
N TYR A 140 -2.85 0.20 8.25
CA TYR A 140 -3.01 1.45 7.50
C TYR A 140 -2.67 1.27 6.01
N LYS A 141 -1.65 0.48 5.68
CA LYS A 141 -1.29 0.14 4.30
C LYS A 141 -2.48 -0.50 3.56
N TYR A 142 -3.09 -1.52 4.15
CA TYR A 142 -4.24 -2.20 3.55
C TYR A 142 -5.46 -1.28 3.40
N ALA A 143 -5.72 -0.45 4.40
CA ALA A 143 -6.82 0.52 4.33
C ALA A 143 -6.61 1.54 3.20
N LEU A 144 -5.42 2.13 3.09
CA LEU A 144 -5.09 3.12 2.06
C LEU A 144 -5.15 2.51 0.66
N VAL A 145 -4.53 1.35 0.46
CA VAL A 145 -4.53 0.64 -0.82
C VAL A 145 -5.96 0.25 -1.20
N GLY A 146 -6.75 -0.28 -0.27
CA GLY A 146 -8.15 -0.63 -0.52
C GLY A 146 -8.99 0.55 -1.02
N VAL A 147 -8.82 1.73 -0.42
CA VAL A 147 -9.52 2.96 -0.83
C VAL A 147 -9.11 3.39 -2.25
N VAL A 148 -7.80 3.36 -2.56
CA VAL A 148 -7.29 3.74 -3.89
C VAL A 148 -7.78 2.76 -4.96
N LEU A 149 -7.70 1.45 -4.71
CA LEU A 149 -8.16 0.42 -5.66
C LEU A 149 -9.66 0.53 -5.92
N GLU A 150 -10.46 0.79 -4.88
CA GLU A 150 -11.90 1.00 -5.03
C GLU A 150 -12.20 2.28 -5.82
N TRP A 151 -11.44 3.34 -5.64
CA TRP A 151 -11.55 4.55 -6.43
C TRP A 151 -11.23 4.32 -7.90
N ILE A 152 -10.14 3.58 -8.21
CA ILE A 152 -9.81 3.17 -9.58
C ILE A 152 -10.94 2.32 -10.17
N ARG A 153 -11.45 1.33 -9.42
CA ARG A 153 -12.54 0.45 -9.86
C ARG A 153 -13.82 1.22 -10.18
N ARG A 154 -14.10 2.28 -9.42
CA ARG A 154 -15.25 3.20 -9.65
C ARG A 154 -14.97 4.28 -10.68
N ASP A 155 -14.01 4.06 -11.55
CA ASP A 155 -13.70 4.98 -12.65
C ASP A 155 -13.22 6.36 -12.19
N MET A 156 -12.57 6.42 -11.01
CA MET A 156 -11.97 7.64 -10.44
C MET A 156 -12.94 8.83 -10.35
N LYS A 157 -14.23 8.56 -10.05
CA LYS A 157 -15.29 9.58 -10.05
C LYS A 157 -15.16 10.60 -8.93
N THR A 158 -14.61 10.20 -7.79
CA THR A 158 -14.41 11.12 -6.66
C THR A 158 -13.20 12.00 -6.94
N GLU A 159 -13.30 13.30 -6.63
CA GLU A 159 -12.16 14.22 -6.72
C GLU A 159 -11.04 13.80 -5.75
N PRO A 160 -9.77 13.76 -6.20
CA PRO A 160 -8.62 13.44 -5.35
C PRO A 160 -8.56 14.26 -4.06
N ALA A 161 -8.76 15.57 -4.16
CA ALA A 161 -8.74 16.46 -3.00
C ALA A 161 -9.75 16.07 -1.92
N VAL A 162 -10.98 15.70 -2.32
CA VAL A 162 -12.03 15.26 -1.39
C VAL A 162 -11.64 13.93 -0.72
N MET A 163 -11.00 13.04 -1.47
CA MET A 163 -10.56 11.75 -0.95
C MET A 163 -9.43 11.93 0.06
N VAL A 164 -8.41 12.71 -0.30
CA VAL A 164 -7.26 13.01 0.57
C VAL A 164 -7.68 13.74 1.83
N GLU A 165 -8.58 14.72 1.73
CA GLU A 165 -9.12 15.43 2.89
C GLU A 165 -9.81 14.48 3.88
N ARG A 166 -10.66 13.58 3.39
CA ARG A 166 -11.34 12.58 4.23
C ARG A 166 -10.34 11.63 4.90
N MET A 167 -9.38 11.14 4.15
CA MET A 167 -8.33 10.25 4.65
C MET A 167 -7.46 10.99 5.68
N GLY A 168 -7.06 12.21 5.39
CA GLY A 168 -6.27 13.06 6.29
C GLY A 168 -6.97 13.26 7.65
N ARG A 169 -8.26 13.61 7.65
CA ARG A 169 -9.04 13.74 8.90
C ARG A 169 -9.10 12.46 9.73
N MET A 170 -9.10 11.29 9.08
CA MET A 170 -9.12 10.00 9.78
C MET A 170 -7.73 9.59 10.28
N LEU A 171 -6.67 9.93 9.53
CA LEU A 171 -5.31 9.45 9.81
C LEU A 171 -4.53 10.37 10.75
N GLN A 172 -4.89 11.67 10.83
CA GLN A 172 -4.15 12.65 11.61
C GLN A 172 -4.10 12.28 13.10
N GLY A 173 -2.93 11.91 13.57
CA GLY A 173 -2.68 11.49 14.95
C GLY A 173 -3.21 10.09 15.31
N ASP A 174 -3.93 9.38 14.42
CA ASP A 174 -4.48 8.07 14.73
C ASP A 174 -3.41 6.98 14.71
N LEU A 175 -2.43 7.05 13.82
CA LEU A 175 -1.31 6.12 13.79
C LEU A 175 -0.55 6.16 15.12
N ARG A 176 -0.20 7.35 15.62
CA ARG A 176 0.42 7.51 16.93
C ARG A 176 -0.46 6.95 18.05
N ARG A 177 -1.77 7.25 18.05
CA ARG A 177 -2.72 6.73 19.04
C ARG A 177 -2.79 5.20 19.03
N ALA A 178 -2.78 4.58 17.85
CA ALA A 178 -2.75 3.13 17.71
C ALA A 178 -1.46 2.53 18.31
N LEU A 179 -0.31 3.10 18.00
CA LEU A 179 0.99 2.69 18.54
C LEU A 179 1.05 2.84 20.06
N CYS A 180 0.57 3.97 20.62
CA CYS A 180 0.50 4.18 22.07
C CYS A 180 -0.40 3.17 22.78
N ARG A 181 -1.53 2.78 22.18
CA ARG A 181 -2.43 1.77 22.75
C ARG A 181 -1.77 0.41 22.84
N LEU A 182 -1.02 0.00 21.84
CA LEU A 182 -0.31 -1.30 21.84
C LEU A 182 0.86 -1.28 22.81
N ALA A 183 1.62 -0.19 22.87
CA ALA A 183 2.68 0.00 23.87
C ALA A 183 2.16 -0.13 25.32
N SER A 184 0.98 0.43 25.61
CA SER A 184 0.37 0.45 26.95
C SER A 184 -0.19 -0.92 27.38
N ASN A 185 -0.71 -1.71 26.46
CA ASN A 185 -1.32 -3.00 26.78
C ASN A 185 -0.33 -4.03 27.35
N LYS A 186 0.96 -3.92 27.03
CA LYS A 186 1.97 -4.83 27.56
C LYS A 186 2.23 -4.61 29.04
N ILE A 187 2.17 -3.37 29.51
CA ILE A 187 2.34 -3.03 30.94
C ILE A 187 1.24 -3.68 31.76
N HIS A 188 0.02 -3.75 31.25
CA HIS A 188 -1.11 -4.42 31.93
C HIS A 188 -0.99 -5.95 31.89
N LEU A 189 -0.56 -6.53 30.78
CA LEU A 189 -0.39 -7.99 30.67
C LEU A 189 0.76 -8.50 31.55
N GLU A 190 1.88 -7.78 31.64
CA GLU A 190 3.00 -8.13 32.54
C GLU A 190 2.62 -7.96 34.03
N GLN A 191 1.81 -6.96 34.38
CA GLN A 191 1.28 -6.76 35.70
C GLN A 191 0.26 -7.84 36.07
N ASP A 192 -0.58 -8.29 35.13
CA ASP A 192 -1.55 -9.39 35.39
C ASP A 192 -0.88 -10.76 35.45
N VAL A 193 0.20 -11.00 34.69
CA VAL A 193 1.01 -12.23 34.79
C VAL A 193 1.74 -12.28 36.12
N ASN A 194 2.34 -11.18 36.59
CA ASN A 194 2.97 -11.10 37.89
C ASN A 194 1.96 -11.23 39.03
N ARG A 195 0.77 -10.64 38.93
CA ARG A 195 -0.34 -10.85 39.89
C ARG A 195 -0.85 -12.29 39.93
N LYS A 196 -0.88 -13.00 38.80
CA LYS A 196 -1.30 -14.42 38.75
C LYS A 196 -0.24 -15.36 39.32
N ASN A 197 1.05 -14.97 39.26
CA ASN A 197 2.12 -15.74 39.89
C ASN A 197 2.16 -15.57 41.43
N ASP A 198 1.66 -14.45 41.98
CA ASP A 198 1.55 -14.22 43.44
C ASP A 198 0.29 -14.82 44.04
N THR A 199 -0.70 -15.22 43.23
CA THR A 199 -1.92 -15.89 43.67
C THR A 199 -1.97 -17.35 43.20
N LYS A 200 -1.00 -18.17 43.62
CA LYS A 200 -1.22 -19.61 43.74
C LYS A 200 -2.14 -19.82 44.98
N PHE A 201 -3.38 -20.01 44.71
CA PHE A 201 -4.42 -20.76 45.43
C PHE A 201 -5.80 -20.14 45.18
N TYR A 202 -6.53 -20.70 44.25
CA TYR A 202 -7.94 -21.07 44.31
C TYR A 202 -8.43 -21.43 42.91
N HIS A 203 -8.59 -22.73 42.75
CA HIS A 203 -9.20 -23.35 41.58
C HIS A 203 -10.71 -23.07 41.62
N ASN A 204 -11.24 -22.42 40.57
CA ASN A 204 -12.67 -22.46 40.27
C ASN A 204 -12.89 -22.57 38.77
N PRO A 205 -13.33 -23.72 38.25
CA PRO A 205 -13.57 -23.92 36.84
C PRO A 205 -15.04 -23.60 36.54
N ARG A 206 -15.33 -22.43 36.07
CA ARG A 206 -16.53 -22.06 35.27
C ARG A 206 -16.56 -20.57 34.98
N ARG A 207 -16.21 -20.22 33.73
CA ARG A 207 -16.84 -19.19 32.91
C ARG A 207 -16.18 -19.13 31.55
N ASP A 208 -16.84 -19.76 30.65
CA ASP A 208 -17.30 -19.34 29.31
C ASP A 208 -16.27 -18.72 28.37
N GLY A 209 -15.82 -19.60 27.46
CA GLY A 209 -15.09 -19.26 26.26
C GLY A 209 -15.91 -18.37 25.34
N PHE A 210 -15.36 -17.24 24.98
CA PHE A 210 -15.70 -16.58 23.73
C PHE A 210 -14.96 -17.33 22.63
N SER A 211 -15.68 -18.21 21.98
CA SER A 211 -15.20 -19.03 20.87
C SER A 211 -15.04 -18.14 19.63
N ILE A 212 -13.91 -18.29 18.94
CA ILE A 212 -13.63 -17.77 17.58
C ILE A 212 -14.78 -18.13 16.62
N THR A 213 -15.56 -19.19 16.91
CA THR A 213 -16.77 -19.59 16.18
C THR A 213 -17.89 -18.53 16.20
N ALA A 214 -17.95 -17.67 17.21
CA ALA A 214 -18.96 -16.61 17.29
C ALA A 214 -18.66 -15.46 16.32
N LEU A 215 -17.38 -15.16 16.07
CA LEU A 215 -16.97 -14.17 15.07
C LEU A 215 -17.24 -14.66 13.65
N PHE A 216 -17.07 -15.95 13.39
CA PHE A 216 -17.34 -16.58 12.10
C PHE A 216 -18.86 -16.64 11.80
N LEU A 217 -19.69 -16.90 12.80
CA LEU A 217 -21.15 -16.87 12.65
C LEU A 217 -21.69 -15.46 12.39
N PHE A 218 -21.07 -14.42 12.97
CA PHE A 218 -21.49 -13.04 12.76
C PHE A 218 -21.17 -12.56 11.32
N MET A 219 -20.06 -13.01 10.73
CA MET A 219 -19.72 -12.72 9.33
C MET A 219 -20.64 -13.41 8.32
N VAL A 220 -21.05 -14.65 8.62
CA VAL A 220 -21.96 -15.42 7.74
C VAL A 220 -23.39 -14.91 7.80
N THR A 221 -23.85 -14.37 8.93
CA THR A 221 -25.21 -13.82 9.07
C THR A 221 -25.37 -12.40 8.50
N CYS A 222 -24.27 -11.67 8.25
CA CYS A 222 -24.30 -10.35 7.64
C CYS A 222 -24.22 -10.33 6.11
N GLY A 223 -24.25 -11.49 5.43
CA GLY A 223 -24.44 -11.57 3.97
C GLY A 223 -23.33 -10.93 3.13
N ILE A 224 -22.08 -11.02 3.55
CA ILE A 224 -20.94 -10.60 2.72
C ILE A 224 -20.50 -11.82 1.92
N GLU A 225 -21.07 -11.99 0.72
CA GLU A 225 -20.57 -12.93 -0.29
C GLU A 225 -19.26 -12.39 -0.92
N TRP A 226 -18.35 -13.32 -1.13
CA TRP A 226 -17.03 -13.11 -1.77
C TRP A 226 -17.14 -12.84 -3.27
#